data_fcee71fa3629e47a144c66ac3c52c15b
#
_entry.id   fcee71fa3629e47a144c66ac3c52c15b
#
_cell.length_a   1.000
_cell.length_b   1.000
_cell.length_c   1.000
_cell.angle_alpha   90.00
_cell.angle_beta   90.00
_cell.angle_gamma   90.00
#
_symmetry.space_group_name_H-M   'P 1'
#
loop_
_entity.id
_entity.type
_entity.pdbx_description
1 polymer ?
#
loop_
_entity_poly.entity_id
_entity_poly.type
_entity_poly.pdbx_seq_one_letter_code
_entity_poly.pdbx_strand_id
1 'polypeptide(L)'
;ASPIDFVPLSQSVFPGDTVAIAVGPEVPGINEVVIALLKCFEDTQASMADITVVVPYDGETAGQLKEAIASEFSSVGFQVHDAHDDEALAYLAASAVGDPIMVNRTLCDADVVIPITTVRHDGMLGYNGGFDGLIPEFSDAATQQRFCELISATDETGGLQRRGDVRETAWLLGIQLSVRVVPNSIGGVASILAGMGGQLDVAAEEELKQACSVSPEQAPLVIASVGGNAGAGHWRSLANAAHAASQFVQANGVVVLLSDLNESVGTATRFLADLDDESAGRRVMESQQPDQIIAMELLRLRGICRIYFCCGGRQDELEEIGVGFAADISEIENLCTEYDKCVVLHGADRVIPVQA
;
A
#
# COMPACT_ATOMS: atom_id res chain seq x y z
N ALA A 1 20.14 11.28 -12.40
CA ALA A 1 19.27 10.61 -13.37
C ALA A 1 18.38 11.67 -14.02
N SER A 2 18.05 11.48 -15.30
CA SER A 2 17.11 12.37 -15.98
C SER A 2 15.69 11.90 -15.63
N PRO A 3 14.81 12.79 -15.13
CA PRO A 3 13.43 12.45 -14.89
C PRO A 3 12.70 12.06 -16.21
N ILE A 4 11.69 11.19 -16.09
CA ILE A 4 10.84 10.78 -17.20
C ILE A 4 9.84 11.90 -17.48
N ASP A 5 9.77 12.37 -18.73
CA ASP A 5 8.88 13.45 -19.18
C ASP A 5 8.94 14.74 -18.32
N PHE A 6 10.09 15.00 -17.68
CA PHE A 6 10.27 16.20 -16.88
C PHE A 6 11.70 16.73 -16.94
N VAL A 7 11.87 18.01 -16.62
CA VAL A 7 13.19 18.63 -16.55
C VAL A 7 13.94 18.18 -15.29
N PRO A 8 15.28 18.25 -15.27
CA PRO A 8 16.05 18.00 -14.06
C PRO A 8 15.59 18.87 -12.88
N LEU A 9 15.70 18.35 -11.64
CA LEU A 9 15.29 19.05 -10.41
C LEU A 9 15.94 20.44 -10.30
N SER A 10 17.21 20.57 -10.72
CA SER A 10 17.94 21.84 -10.75
C SER A 10 17.35 22.92 -11.68
N GLN A 11 16.40 22.55 -12.54
CA GLN A 11 15.69 23.46 -13.45
C GLN A 11 14.22 23.66 -13.08
N SER A 12 13.71 22.92 -12.08
CA SER A 12 12.30 22.93 -11.67
C SER A 12 12.06 23.57 -10.32
N VAL A 13 13.13 23.91 -9.57
CA VAL A 13 13.03 24.56 -8.26
C VAL A 13 13.87 25.82 -8.26
N PHE A 14 13.29 26.92 -7.83
CA PHE A 14 13.89 28.26 -7.87
C PHE A 14 14.26 28.77 -6.47
N PRO A 15 15.14 29.78 -6.37
CA PRO A 15 15.45 30.41 -5.10
C PRO A 15 14.22 31.00 -4.43
N GLY A 16 13.98 30.61 -3.19
CA GLY A 16 12.83 31.06 -2.40
C GLY A 16 11.58 30.20 -2.51
N ASP A 17 11.58 29.16 -3.38
CA ASP A 17 10.51 28.18 -3.38
C ASP A 17 10.52 27.38 -2.07
N THR A 18 9.34 27.22 -1.50
CA THR A 18 9.07 26.28 -0.41
C THR A 18 8.79 24.91 -0.98
N VAL A 19 9.46 23.87 -0.46
CA VAL A 19 9.37 22.51 -0.98
C VAL A 19 8.81 21.57 0.08
N ALA A 20 7.77 20.84 -0.26
CA ALA A 20 7.23 19.75 0.56
C ALA A 20 7.51 18.40 -0.09
N ILE A 21 8.24 17.53 0.63
CA ILE A 21 8.47 16.14 0.23
C ILE A 21 7.49 15.27 1.00
N ALA A 22 6.45 14.80 0.31
CA ALA A 22 5.43 13.94 0.90
C ALA A 22 5.82 12.47 0.75
N VAL A 23 6.18 11.81 1.84
CA VAL A 23 6.61 10.42 1.83
C VAL A 23 5.43 9.53 2.16
N GLY A 24 4.97 8.75 1.18
CA GLY A 24 3.86 7.80 1.36
C GLY A 24 4.20 6.66 2.34
N PRO A 25 3.18 5.87 2.72
CA PRO A 25 3.37 4.75 3.63
C PRO A 25 4.21 3.63 2.99
N GLU A 26 4.93 2.89 3.84
CA GLU A 26 5.62 1.64 3.48
C GLU A 26 6.60 1.76 2.29
N VAL A 27 7.29 2.89 2.19
CA VAL A 27 8.35 3.07 1.18
C VAL A 27 9.58 2.24 1.57
N PRO A 28 9.98 1.23 0.76
CA PRO A 28 11.18 0.46 1.06
C PRO A 28 12.43 1.32 0.91
N GLY A 29 13.38 1.18 1.84
CA GLY A 29 14.60 1.99 1.83
C GLY A 29 14.36 3.50 1.99
N ILE A 30 13.35 3.86 2.78
CA ILE A 30 12.87 5.24 2.93
C ILE A 30 14.00 6.23 3.27
N ASN A 31 14.90 5.85 4.18
CA ASN A 31 16.00 6.70 4.60
C ASN A 31 16.93 7.02 3.43
N GLU A 32 17.36 6.00 2.70
CA GLU A 32 18.26 6.13 1.56
C GLU A 32 17.61 6.90 0.42
N VAL A 33 16.31 6.67 0.16
CA VAL A 33 15.57 7.36 -0.91
C VAL A 33 15.41 8.84 -0.61
N VAL A 34 15.01 9.20 0.62
CA VAL A 34 14.82 10.60 1.02
C VAL A 34 16.16 11.33 1.07
N ILE A 35 17.19 10.73 1.67
CA ILE A 35 18.54 11.33 1.71
C ILE A 35 19.10 11.52 0.29
N ALA A 36 18.91 10.54 -0.61
CA ALA A 36 19.34 10.67 -2.01
C ALA A 36 18.60 11.81 -2.73
N LEU A 37 17.30 11.98 -2.49
CA LEU A 37 16.55 13.11 -3.04
C LEU A 37 17.04 14.44 -2.46
N LEU A 38 17.25 14.54 -1.15
CA LEU A 38 17.79 15.75 -0.51
C LEU A 38 19.18 16.13 -1.06
N LYS A 39 20.05 15.16 -1.32
CA LYS A 39 21.33 15.40 -2.00
C LYS A 39 21.17 15.99 -3.41
N CYS A 40 20.10 15.65 -4.13
CA CYS A 40 19.83 16.27 -5.43
C CYS A 40 19.48 17.77 -5.32
N PHE A 41 19.00 18.22 -4.16
CA PHE A 41 18.73 19.64 -3.92
C PHE A 41 20.01 20.47 -3.69
N GLU A 42 21.13 19.84 -3.30
CA GLU A 42 22.43 20.54 -3.17
C GLU A 42 22.91 21.13 -4.51
N ASP A 43 22.46 20.49 -5.63
CA ASP A 43 22.75 20.98 -6.99
C ASP A 43 21.74 22.04 -7.47
N THR A 44 20.75 22.40 -6.65
CA THR A 44 19.73 23.42 -6.95
C THR A 44 20.08 24.75 -6.27
N GLN A 45 19.25 25.75 -6.53
CA GLN A 45 19.33 27.04 -5.83
C GLN A 45 18.37 27.17 -4.64
N ALA A 46 17.65 26.08 -4.32
CA ALA A 46 16.74 26.05 -3.17
C ALA A 46 17.54 26.04 -1.85
N SER A 47 17.00 26.70 -0.84
CA SER A 47 17.53 26.61 0.51
C SER A 47 17.05 25.34 1.19
N MET A 48 17.95 24.59 1.81
CA MET A 48 17.54 23.41 2.60
C MET A 48 16.59 23.76 3.75
N ALA A 49 16.62 25.00 4.24
CA ALA A 49 15.70 25.47 5.28
C ALA A 49 14.26 25.66 4.80
N ASP A 50 14.05 25.75 3.48
CA ASP A 50 12.74 25.90 2.86
C ASP A 50 12.15 24.53 2.43
N ILE A 51 12.84 23.42 2.75
CA ILE A 51 12.40 22.06 2.49
C ILE A 51 11.82 21.43 3.75
N THR A 52 10.61 20.84 3.64
CA THR A 52 9.98 20.08 4.71
C THR A 52 9.63 18.68 4.22
N VAL A 53 10.07 17.66 4.96
CA VAL A 53 9.66 16.26 4.75
C VAL A 53 8.44 15.98 5.61
N VAL A 54 7.36 15.51 4.97
CA VAL A 54 6.09 15.19 5.63
C VAL A 54 5.84 13.70 5.52
N VAL A 55 5.55 13.05 6.65
CA VAL A 55 5.21 11.61 6.72
C VAL A 55 3.78 11.44 7.24
N PRO A 56 3.05 10.36 6.82
CA PRO A 56 1.63 10.22 7.16
C PRO A 56 1.40 9.78 8.61
N TYR A 57 2.34 9.05 9.22
CA TYR A 57 2.16 8.44 10.54
C TYR A 57 3.42 8.61 11.38
N ASP A 58 3.22 8.72 12.70
CA ASP A 58 4.30 8.59 13.68
C ASP A 58 4.69 7.12 13.89
N GLY A 59 5.88 6.89 14.39
CA GLY A 59 6.38 5.55 14.69
C GLY A 59 7.88 5.40 14.52
N GLU A 60 8.36 4.17 14.68
CA GLU A 60 9.79 3.87 14.64
C GLU A 60 10.43 4.28 13.30
N THR A 61 9.79 3.98 12.17
CA THR A 61 10.27 4.32 10.82
C THR A 61 10.37 5.84 10.63
N ALA A 62 9.35 6.58 11.08
CA ALA A 62 9.35 8.05 11.02
C ALA A 62 10.45 8.65 11.91
N GLY A 63 10.65 8.07 13.11
CA GLY A 63 11.72 8.45 14.01
C GLY A 63 13.12 8.23 13.41
N GLN A 64 13.36 7.07 12.82
CA GLN A 64 14.62 6.73 12.15
C GLN A 64 14.89 7.67 10.95
N LEU A 65 13.85 7.96 10.14
CA LEU A 65 13.98 8.92 9.04
C LEU A 65 14.31 10.32 9.53
N LYS A 66 13.65 10.78 10.59
CA LYS A 66 13.93 12.10 11.21
C LYS A 66 15.37 12.20 11.68
N GLU A 67 15.88 11.18 12.35
CA GLU A 67 17.28 11.13 12.80
C GLU A 67 18.26 11.11 11.63
N ALA A 68 17.97 10.34 10.57
CA ALA A 68 18.80 10.30 9.36
C ALA A 68 18.87 11.67 8.68
N ILE A 69 17.71 12.36 8.51
CA ILE A 69 17.67 13.72 7.96
C ILE A 69 18.47 14.68 8.84
N ALA A 70 18.22 14.69 10.14
CA ALA A 70 18.88 15.62 11.06
C ALA A 70 20.41 15.46 11.09
N SER A 71 20.91 14.24 10.84
CA SER A 71 22.33 13.94 10.83
C SER A 71 23.08 14.53 9.63
N GLU A 72 22.43 14.59 8.44
CA GLU A 72 23.04 15.09 7.21
C GLU A 72 22.54 16.49 6.82
N PHE A 73 21.27 16.82 7.13
CA PHE A 73 20.55 18.02 6.70
C PHE A 73 19.82 18.69 7.86
N SER A 74 20.54 19.26 8.82
CA SER A 74 19.97 19.79 10.07
C SER A 74 18.99 20.96 9.89
N SER A 75 18.98 21.63 8.73
CA SER A 75 18.05 22.72 8.41
C SER A 75 16.75 22.28 7.74
N VAL A 76 16.67 21.02 7.29
CA VAL A 76 15.46 20.47 6.67
C VAL A 76 14.39 20.25 7.73
N GLY A 77 13.15 20.75 7.47
CA GLY A 77 12.00 20.54 8.33
C GLY A 77 11.51 19.09 8.29
N PHE A 78 10.93 18.60 9.39
CA PHE A 78 10.28 17.30 9.46
C PHE A 78 8.93 17.42 10.15
N GLN A 79 7.89 16.90 9.54
CA GLN A 79 6.51 16.93 10.05
C GLN A 79 5.87 15.55 9.96
N VAL A 80 5.16 15.15 11.03
CA VAL A 80 4.20 14.05 10.98
C VAL A 80 2.83 14.65 10.72
N HIS A 81 2.09 14.08 9.79
CA HIS A 81 0.71 14.49 9.51
C HIS A 81 -0.22 14.08 10.66
N ASP A 82 -1.16 14.95 10.99
CA ASP A 82 -2.25 14.67 11.91
C ASP A 82 -3.59 14.96 11.20
N ALA A 83 -4.36 13.90 10.94
CA ALA A 83 -5.65 13.97 10.27
C ALA A 83 -6.77 14.61 11.12
N HIS A 84 -6.51 14.87 12.40
CA HIS A 84 -7.45 15.45 13.36
C HIS A 84 -7.08 16.87 13.79
N ASP A 85 -5.95 17.41 13.36
CA ASP A 85 -5.53 18.78 13.64
C ASP A 85 -6.03 19.74 12.57
N ASP A 86 -7.17 20.40 12.83
CA ASP A 86 -7.78 21.36 11.91
C ASP A 86 -6.83 22.53 11.54
N GLU A 87 -5.88 22.91 12.42
CA GLU A 87 -4.91 23.97 12.13
C GLU A 87 -3.81 23.48 11.16
N ALA A 88 -3.50 22.19 11.17
CA ALA A 88 -2.55 21.55 10.26
C ALA A 88 -3.18 21.12 8.92
N LEU A 89 -4.47 21.34 8.75
CA LEU A 89 -5.23 21.03 7.53
C LEU A 89 -5.57 22.29 6.74
N ALA A 90 -5.68 22.18 5.43
CA ALA A 90 -6.14 23.23 4.53
C ALA A 90 -7.17 22.66 3.56
N TYR A 91 -8.20 23.47 3.24
CA TYR A 91 -9.18 23.13 2.21
C TYR A 91 -8.52 23.21 0.83
N LEU A 92 -8.53 22.12 0.11
CA LEU A 92 -8.00 22.04 -1.24
C LEU A 92 -9.10 22.17 -2.29
N ALA A 93 -10.16 21.35 -2.16
CA ALA A 93 -11.23 21.26 -3.15
C ALA A 93 -12.50 20.65 -2.56
N ALA A 94 -13.53 20.52 -3.39
CA ALA A 94 -14.68 19.64 -3.13
C ALA A 94 -14.60 18.43 -4.05
N SER A 95 -15.01 17.26 -3.54
CA SER A 95 -15.18 16.04 -4.35
C SER A 95 -16.28 16.21 -5.41
N ALA A 96 -16.39 15.28 -6.32
CA ALA A 96 -17.44 15.28 -7.36
C ALA A 96 -18.87 15.32 -6.77
N VAL A 97 -19.06 14.87 -5.53
CA VAL A 97 -20.36 14.89 -4.80
C VAL A 97 -20.50 16.09 -3.86
N GLY A 98 -19.48 16.98 -3.81
CA GLY A 98 -19.54 18.24 -3.04
C GLY A 98 -18.93 18.15 -1.63
N ASP A 99 -18.36 17.03 -1.22
CA ASP A 99 -17.71 16.90 0.07
C ASP A 99 -16.36 17.63 0.08
N PRO A 100 -15.97 18.31 1.17
CA PRO A 100 -14.67 18.96 1.25
C PRO A 100 -13.54 17.95 1.26
N ILE A 101 -12.47 18.25 0.54
CA ILE A 101 -11.18 17.54 0.58
C ILE A 101 -10.21 18.46 1.32
N MET A 102 -9.91 18.06 2.55
CA MET A 102 -8.93 18.75 3.40
C MET A 102 -7.62 17.98 3.33
N VAL A 103 -6.51 18.69 3.12
CA VAL A 103 -5.18 18.08 2.96
C VAL A 103 -4.20 18.79 3.89
N ASN A 104 -3.12 18.12 4.25
CA ASN A 104 -2.03 18.68 5.04
C ASN A 104 -1.64 20.09 4.54
N ARG A 105 -1.67 21.06 5.43
CA ARG A 105 -1.42 22.48 5.11
C ARG A 105 -0.05 22.71 4.49
N THR A 106 1.00 22.04 4.98
CA THR A 106 2.36 22.18 4.42
C THR A 106 2.42 21.76 2.96
N LEU A 107 1.61 20.74 2.54
CA LEU A 107 1.51 20.34 1.14
C LEU A 107 0.73 21.36 0.31
N CYS A 108 -0.33 21.96 0.88
CA CYS A 108 -1.12 22.95 0.18
C CYS A 108 -0.41 24.29 -0.01
N ASP A 109 0.41 24.69 0.96
CA ASP A 109 1.08 26.00 1.00
C ASP A 109 2.46 25.97 0.29
N ALA A 110 2.99 24.79 -0.05
CA ALA A 110 4.28 24.65 -0.72
C ALA A 110 4.20 25.04 -2.20
N ASP A 111 5.25 25.74 -2.69
CA ASP A 111 5.40 26.07 -4.11
C ASP A 111 5.70 24.82 -4.96
N VAL A 112 6.39 23.83 -4.36
CA VAL A 112 6.74 22.55 -5.00
C VAL A 112 6.41 21.39 -4.08
N VAL A 113 5.58 20.47 -4.55
CA VAL A 113 5.26 19.21 -3.84
C VAL A 113 5.87 18.03 -4.59
N ILE A 114 6.71 17.26 -3.89
CA ILE A 114 7.33 16.04 -4.45
C ILE A 114 6.90 14.82 -3.66
N PRO A 115 5.94 14.03 -4.13
CA PRO A 115 5.59 12.77 -3.50
C PRO A 115 6.63 11.69 -3.77
N ILE A 116 6.97 10.93 -2.72
CA ILE A 116 7.71 9.67 -2.78
C ILE A 116 6.72 8.56 -2.43
N THR A 117 6.39 7.70 -3.38
CA THR A 117 5.37 6.67 -3.18
C THR A 117 5.86 5.30 -3.65
N THR A 118 5.34 4.25 -3.03
CA THR A 118 5.60 2.86 -3.42
C THR A 118 4.62 2.43 -4.50
N VAL A 119 5.14 1.82 -5.54
CA VAL A 119 4.33 1.20 -6.58
C VAL A 119 3.87 -0.18 -6.11
N ARG A 120 2.59 -0.50 -6.30
CA ARG A 120 2.00 -1.77 -5.84
C ARG A 120 1.06 -2.34 -6.89
N HIS A 121 0.99 -3.65 -6.88
CA HIS A 121 -0.10 -4.37 -7.53
C HIS A 121 -0.99 -4.96 -6.44
N ASP A 122 -2.23 -4.52 -6.42
CA ASP A 122 -3.26 -5.10 -5.57
C ASP A 122 -4.01 -6.13 -6.40
N GLY A 123 -4.02 -7.38 -5.94
CA GLY A 123 -4.65 -8.47 -6.66
C GLY A 123 -6.14 -8.28 -6.90
N MET A 124 -6.81 -7.48 -6.07
CA MET A 124 -8.24 -7.20 -6.13
C MET A 124 -8.55 -5.91 -6.89
N LEU A 125 -7.66 -4.91 -6.81
CA LEU A 125 -7.88 -3.56 -7.39
C LEU A 125 -6.97 -3.26 -8.58
N GLY A 126 -6.02 -4.15 -8.88
CA GLY A 126 -5.04 -3.96 -9.95
C GLY A 126 -3.87 -3.06 -9.56
N TYR A 127 -3.21 -2.47 -10.55
CA TYR A 127 -2.06 -1.60 -10.34
C TYR A 127 -2.46 -0.33 -9.58
N ASN A 128 -1.79 -0.12 -8.47
CA ASN A 128 -1.87 1.08 -7.65
C ASN A 128 -0.63 1.91 -7.97
N GLY A 129 -0.80 2.93 -8.78
CA GLY A 129 0.26 3.81 -9.23
C GLY A 129 0.07 5.22 -8.73
N GLY A 130 1.13 5.89 -8.69
CA GLY A 130 1.16 7.31 -8.70
C GLY A 130 0.87 7.99 -7.38
N PHE A 131 -0.34 8.38 -7.14
CA PHE A 131 -0.68 9.25 -6.02
C PHE A 131 -1.45 8.54 -4.90
N ASP A 132 -1.67 7.23 -5.02
CA ASP A 132 -2.38 6.43 -4.02
C ASP A 132 -1.70 6.36 -2.64
N GLY A 133 -0.42 6.71 -2.53
CA GLY A 133 0.29 6.88 -1.26
C GLY A 133 0.34 8.33 -0.77
N LEU A 134 -0.32 9.25 -1.49
CA LEU A 134 -0.44 10.65 -1.11
C LEU A 134 -1.87 10.96 -0.62
N ILE A 135 -2.86 10.51 -1.36
CA ILE A 135 -4.27 10.67 -1.05
C ILE A 135 -4.89 9.27 -0.95
N PRO A 136 -5.55 8.97 0.17
CA PRO A 136 -6.01 9.87 1.23
C PRO A 136 -5.03 10.09 2.41
N GLU A 137 -3.83 9.56 2.39
CA GLU A 137 -2.93 9.47 3.55
C GLU A 137 -2.62 10.82 4.22
N PHE A 138 -2.56 11.92 3.43
CA PHE A 138 -2.30 13.26 3.92
C PHE A 138 -3.55 14.14 3.99
N SER A 139 -4.73 13.52 4.07
CA SER A 139 -6.00 14.23 4.20
C SER A 139 -6.60 14.09 5.61
N ASP A 140 -7.68 14.82 5.87
CA ASP A 140 -8.44 14.71 7.11
C ASP A 140 -9.10 13.33 7.28
N ALA A 141 -9.45 12.98 8.51
CA ALA A 141 -10.03 11.68 8.85
C ALA A 141 -11.34 11.38 8.08
N ALA A 142 -12.17 12.39 7.81
CA ALA A 142 -13.41 12.21 7.07
C ALA A 142 -13.14 11.87 5.59
N THR A 143 -12.15 12.51 4.97
CA THR A 143 -11.69 12.17 3.60
C THR A 143 -11.08 10.77 3.57
N GLN A 144 -10.22 10.41 4.53
CA GLN A 144 -9.64 9.07 4.63
C GLN A 144 -10.73 7.99 4.72
N GLN A 145 -11.75 8.21 5.56
CA GLN A 145 -12.88 7.28 5.69
C GLN A 145 -13.65 7.12 4.38
N ARG A 146 -13.99 8.22 3.68
CA ARG A 146 -14.68 8.16 2.38
C ARG A 146 -13.89 7.36 1.35
N PHE A 147 -12.56 7.53 1.31
CA PHE A 147 -11.72 6.75 0.39
C PHE A 147 -11.69 5.26 0.74
N CYS A 148 -11.74 4.89 2.02
CA CYS A 148 -11.91 3.50 2.45
C CYS A 148 -13.26 2.92 1.99
N GLU A 149 -14.35 3.69 2.09
CA GLU A 149 -15.67 3.29 1.60
C GLU A 149 -15.67 3.07 0.07
N LEU A 150 -15.01 3.92 -0.70
CA LEU A 150 -14.85 3.75 -2.16
C LEU A 150 -14.03 2.51 -2.54
N ILE A 151 -13.04 2.13 -1.71
CA ILE A 151 -12.30 0.88 -1.91
C ILE A 151 -13.19 -0.34 -1.67
N SER A 152 -14.11 -0.23 -0.71
CA SER A 152 -15.03 -1.30 -0.34
C SER A 152 -16.17 -1.49 -1.34
N ALA A 153 -16.42 -0.50 -2.21
CA ALA A 153 -17.39 -0.64 -3.29
C ALA A 153 -16.92 -1.75 -4.25
N THR A 154 -17.69 -2.83 -4.32
CA THR A 154 -17.39 -4.02 -5.15
C THR A 154 -17.66 -3.80 -6.64
N ASP A 155 -18.13 -2.64 -7.02
CA ASP A 155 -18.36 -2.26 -8.40
C ASP A 155 -17.13 -1.53 -8.99
N GLU A 156 -16.96 -1.67 -10.31
CA GLU A 156 -15.91 -0.96 -11.04
C GLU A 156 -16.00 0.57 -10.89
N THR A 157 -17.18 1.07 -10.55
CA THR A 157 -17.49 2.49 -10.44
C THR A 157 -16.77 3.13 -9.25
N GLY A 158 -16.76 2.48 -8.08
CA GLY A 158 -16.07 2.99 -6.89
C GLY A 158 -14.55 3.10 -7.07
N GLY A 159 -13.94 2.07 -7.68
CA GLY A 159 -12.50 2.09 -7.99
C GLY A 159 -12.12 3.13 -9.04
N LEU A 160 -12.98 3.38 -10.03
CA LEU A 160 -12.77 4.43 -11.04
C LEU A 160 -12.93 5.83 -10.42
N GLN A 161 -13.94 6.03 -9.59
CA GLN A 161 -14.15 7.31 -8.88
C GLN A 161 -12.97 7.62 -7.98
N ARG A 162 -12.52 6.68 -7.15
CA ARG A 162 -11.35 6.84 -6.29
C ARG A 162 -10.11 7.28 -7.07
N ARG A 163 -9.80 6.59 -8.19
CA ARG A 163 -8.66 6.97 -9.04
C ARG A 163 -8.84 8.35 -9.65
N GLY A 164 -10.06 8.74 -9.98
CA GLY A 164 -10.39 10.08 -10.45
C GLY A 164 -10.10 11.14 -9.40
N ASP A 165 -10.62 10.96 -8.19
CA ASP A 165 -10.46 11.89 -7.06
C ASP A 165 -8.98 12.03 -6.65
N VAL A 166 -8.22 10.92 -6.62
CA VAL A 166 -6.77 10.94 -6.34
C VAL A 166 -6.01 11.77 -7.39
N ARG A 167 -6.30 11.57 -8.67
CA ARG A 167 -5.64 12.33 -9.75
C ARG A 167 -5.99 13.81 -9.72
N GLU A 168 -7.25 14.13 -9.50
CA GLU A 168 -7.72 15.50 -9.41
C GLU A 168 -7.08 16.23 -8.23
N THR A 169 -7.01 15.58 -7.06
CA THR A 169 -6.36 16.13 -5.87
C THR A 169 -4.87 16.38 -6.11
N ALA A 170 -4.17 15.43 -6.73
CA ALA A 170 -2.76 15.59 -7.08
C ALA A 170 -2.52 16.72 -8.09
N TRP A 171 -3.43 16.89 -9.06
CA TRP A 171 -3.38 17.99 -10.01
C TRP A 171 -3.62 19.35 -9.33
N LEU A 172 -4.57 19.43 -8.40
CA LEU A 172 -4.86 20.63 -7.61
C LEU A 172 -3.71 21.02 -6.67
N LEU A 173 -2.96 20.05 -6.16
CA LEU A 173 -1.71 20.29 -5.39
C LEU A 173 -0.55 20.73 -6.29
N GLY A 174 -0.75 20.81 -7.61
CA GLY A 174 0.29 21.25 -8.55
C GLY A 174 1.46 20.29 -8.67
N ILE A 175 1.26 19.00 -8.40
CA ILE A 175 2.34 18.01 -8.45
C ILE A 175 2.82 17.81 -9.88
N GLN A 176 4.06 18.19 -10.13
CA GLN A 176 4.71 18.04 -11.44
C GLN A 176 5.79 16.98 -11.45
N LEU A 177 6.54 16.83 -10.36
CA LEU A 177 7.58 15.81 -10.19
C LEU A 177 7.19 14.85 -9.10
N SER A 178 7.35 13.56 -9.36
CA SER A 178 7.10 12.50 -8.38
C SER A 178 8.22 11.48 -8.40
N VAL A 179 8.42 10.80 -7.28
CA VAL A 179 9.35 9.69 -7.14
C VAL A 179 8.55 8.41 -6.88
N ARG A 180 8.77 7.39 -7.70
CA ARG A 180 8.18 6.06 -7.59
C ARG A 180 9.23 5.08 -7.13
N VAL A 181 9.02 4.45 -5.99
CA VAL A 181 9.86 3.36 -5.50
C VAL A 181 9.21 2.04 -5.88
N VAL A 182 9.88 1.27 -6.71
CA VAL A 182 9.43 -0.05 -7.14
C VAL A 182 10.03 -1.09 -6.19
N PRO A 183 9.21 -1.83 -5.43
CA PRO A 183 9.70 -2.87 -4.54
C PRO A 183 10.13 -4.11 -5.33
N ASN A 184 11.00 -4.91 -4.73
CA ASN A 184 11.25 -6.27 -5.16
C ASN A 184 10.41 -7.27 -4.33
N SER A 185 10.39 -8.54 -4.74
CA SER A 185 9.62 -9.60 -4.09
C SER A 185 10.03 -9.89 -2.64
N ILE A 186 11.22 -9.47 -2.21
CA ILE A 186 11.72 -9.67 -0.83
C ILE A 186 11.61 -8.42 0.04
N GLY A 187 10.93 -7.36 -0.44
CA GLY A 187 10.67 -6.14 0.34
C GLY A 187 11.76 -5.07 0.28
N GLY A 188 12.80 -5.25 -0.54
CA GLY A 188 13.79 -4.22 -0.86
C GLY A 188 13.35 -3.37 -2.06
N VAL A 189 14.26 -2.49 -2.50
CA VAL A 189 14.08 -1.64 -3.68
C VAL A 189 14.57 -2.39 -4.93
N ALA A 190 13.73 -2.50 -5.96
CA ALA A 190 14.11 -2.97 -7.28
C ALA A 190 14.60 -1.80 -8.15
N SER A 191 13.82 -0.71 -8.21
CA SER A 191 14.21 0.50 -8.93
C SER A 191 13.56 1.74 -8.31
N ILE A 192 14.12 2.92 -8.65
CA ILE A 192 13.58 4.23 -8.29
C ILE A 192 13.44 5.03 -9.57
N LEU A 193 12.24 5.45 -9.86
CA LEU A 193 11.90 6.27 -11.01
C LEU A 193 11.46 7.66 -10.54
N ALA A 194 11.84 8.69 -11.28
CA ALA A 194 11.36 10.04 -11.04
C ALA A 194 10.85 10.63 -12.36
N GLY A 195 9.84 11.46 -12.30
CA GLY A 195 9.26 12.07 -13.50
C GLY A 195 7.87 12.61 -13.28
N MET A 196 7.16 12.82 -14.40
CA MET A 196 5.81 13.36 -14.42
C MET A 196 4.85 12.47 -15.20
N GLY A 197 3.60 12.41 -14.71
CA GLY A 197 2.44 11.92 -15.46
C GLY A 197 2.44 10.44 -15.81
N GLY A 198 1.62 10.11 -16.83
CA GLY A 198 1.32 8.73 -17.20
C GLY A 198 2.49 7.94 -17.74
N GLN A 199 3.52 8.56 -18.29
CA GLN A 199 4.74 7.85 -18.76
C GLN A 199 5.54 7.30 -17.58
N LEU A 200 5.60 8.05 -16.47
CA LEU A 200 6.21 7.56 -15.23
C LEU A 200 5.43 6.35 -14.68
N ASP A 201 4.10 6.42 -14.66
CA ASP A 201 3.26 5.33 -14.17
C ASP A 201 3.41 4.06 -15.03
N VAL A 202 3.44 4.20 -16.36
CA VAL A 202 3.69 3.08 -17.29
C VAL A 202 5.05 2.43 -17.03
N ALA A 203 6.11 3.25 -16.92
CA ALA A 203 7.46 2.74 -16.66
C ALA A 203 7.54 2.04 -15.30
N ALA A 204 6.89 2.59 -14.27
CA ALA A 204 6.88 2.03 -12.94
C ALA A 204 6.10 0.70 -12.87
N GLU A 205 4.98 0.59 -13.60
CA GLU A 205 4.23 -0.66 -13.73
C GLU A 205 5.03 -1.75 -14.45
N GLU A 206 5.75 -1.40 -15.51
CA GLU A 206 6.62 -2.33 -16.24
C GLU A 206 7.75 -2.85 -15.34
N GLU A 207 8.44 -1.97 -14.62
CA GLU A 207 9.49 -2.34 -13.66
C GLU A 207 8.93 -3.23 -12.54
N LEU A 208 7.74 -2.93 -12.01
CA LEU A 208 7.09 -3.74 -10.99
C LEU A 208 6.76 -5.14 -11.52
N LYS A 209 6.22 -5.24 -12.73
CA LYS A 209 5.95 -6.54 -13.37
C LYS A 209 7.24 -7.33 -13.56
N GLN A 210 8.33 -6.70 -13.97
CA GLN A 210 9.62 -7.39 -14.10
C GLN A 210 10.16 -7.88 -12.76
N ALA A 211 9.99 -7.10 -11.68
CA ALA A 211 10.51 -7.42 -10.36
C ALA A 211 9.68 -8.46 -9.59
N CYS A 212 8.35 -8.51 -9.81
CA CYS A 212 7.42 -9.25 -8.97
C CYS A 212 6.59 -10.30 -9.71
N SER A 213 6.70 -10.44 -11.04
CA SER A 213 5.94 -11.43 -11.80
C SER A 213 6.46 -12.85 -11.59
N VAL A 214 5.53 -13.76 -11.33
CA VAL A 214 5.80 -15.20 -11.17
C VAL A 214 4.79 -15.99 -11.98
N SER A 215 5.28 -16.95 -12.78
CA SER A 215 4.41 -17.89 -13.49
C SER A 215 3.85 -18.92 -12.52
N PRO A 216 2.52 -19.08 -12.40
CA PRO A 216 1.92 -20.03 -11.49
C PRO A 216 2.25 -21.47 -11.85
N GLU A 217 2.79 -22.21 -10.88
CA GLU A 217 2.88 -23.66 -10.92
C GLU A 217 1.99 -24.24 -9.82
N GLN A 218 0.92 -24.91 -10.17
CA GLN A 218 -0.06 -25.38 -9.20
C GLN A 218 0.44 -26.56 -8.36
N ALA A 219 0.15 -26.49 -7.07
CA ALA A 219 0.45 -27.53 -6.09
C ALA A 219 -0.74 -27.77 -5.14
N PRO A 220 -0.85 -28.96 -4.53
CA PRO A 220 -1.86 -29.24 -3.53
C PRO A 220 -1.66 -28.46 -2.22
N LEU A 221 -0.44 -28.02 -1.94
CA LEU A 221 -0.10 -27.17 -0.79
C LEU A 221 0.65 -25.91 -1.25
N VAL A 222 0.20 -24.76 -0.80
CA VAL A 222 0.87 -23.47 -1.00
C VAL A 222 1.12 -22.83 0.36
N ILE A 223 2.36 -22.45 0.63
CA ILE A 223 2.75 -21.67 1.81
C ILE A 223 3.11 -20.27 1.34
N ALA A 224 2.37 -19.26 1.78
CA ALA A 224 2.53 -17.90 1.33
C ALA A 224 2.82 -16.98 2.52
N SER A 225 4.02 -16.38 2.55
CA SER A 225 4.38 -15.41 3.58
C SER A 225 4.11 -13.98 3.12
N VAL A 226 3.54 -13.17 3.99
CA VAL A 226 3.53 -11.71 3.83
C VAL A 226 4.93 -11.17 4.08
N GLY A 227 5.37 -10.18 3.30
CA GLY A 227 6.70 -9.61 3.46
C GLY A 227 6.90 -8.92 4.81
N GLY A 228 8.09 -9.06 5.42
CA GLY A 228 8.43 -8.61 6.77
C GLY A 228 8.62 -7.08 6.96
N ASN A 229 7.85 -6.25 6.28
CA ASN A 229 7.85 -4.79 6.44
C ASN A 229 6.60 -4.32 7.21
N ALA A 230 6.46 -3.00 7.40
CA ALA A 230 5.36 -2.40 8.16
C ALA A 230 3.94 -2.89 7.77
N GLY A 231 3.75 -3.37 6.53
CA GLY A 231 2.48 -3.95 6.05
C GLY A 231 2.19 -5.39 6.48
N ALA A 232 3.14 -6.10 7.07
CA ALA A 232 2.97 -7.54 7.40
C ALA A 232 1.88 -7.80 8.46
N GLY A 233 1.57 -6.79 9.28
CA GLY A 233 0.53 -6.86 10.32
C GLY A 233 -0.88 -6.51 9.87
N HIS A 234 -1.11 -6.22 8.60
CA HIS A 234 -2.38 -5.71 8.09
C HIS A 234 -3.16 -6.77 7.29
N TRP A 235 -4.49 -6.78 7.48
CA TRP A 235 -5.40 -7.65 6.75
C TRP A 235 -5.31 -7.49 5.24
N ARG A 236 -5.02 -6.28 4.74
CA ARG A 236 -4.91 -6.03 3.31
C ARG A 236 -3.74 -6.76 2.67
N SER A 237 -2.58 -6.73 3.30
CA SER A 237 -1.40 -7.46 2.82
C SER A 237 -1.65 -8.97 2.84
N LEU A 238 -2.34 -9.45 3.88
CA LEU A 238 -2.74 -10.85 3.98
C LEU A 238 -3.72 -11.26 2.88
N ALA A 239 -4.72 -10.41 2.55
CA ALA A 239 -5.66 -10.66 1.47
C ALA A 239 -4.97 -10.66 0.09
N ASN A 240 -4.01 -9.78 -0.15
CA ASN A 240 -3.19 -9.79 -1.37
C ASN A 240 -2.35 -11.07 -1.47
N ALA A 241 -1.73 -11.51 -0.37
CA ALA A 241 -1.00 -12.78 -0.34
C ALA A 241 -1.93 -13.98 -0.61
N ALA A 242 -3.14 -13.96 -0.05
CA ALA A 242 -4.18 -14.95 -0.31
C ALA A 242 -4.61 -14.96 -1.78
N HIS A 243 -4.80 -13.79 -2.37
CA HIS A 243 -5.12 -13.64 -3.79
C HIS A 243 -4.02 -14.25 -4.67
N ALA A 244 -2.77 -13.89 -4.44
CA ALA A 244 -1.65 -14.47 -5.18
C ALA A 244 -1.59 -15.99 -5.00
N ALA A 245 -1.65 -16.48 -3.76
CA ALA A 245 -1.60 -17.92 -3.45
C ALA A 245 -2.71 -18.71 -4.15
N SER A 246 -3.90 -18.11 -4.35
CA SER A 246 -5.03 -18.75 -5.04
C SER A 246 -4.72 -19.16 -6.48
N GLN A 247 -3.74 -18.53 -7.12
CA GLN A 247 -3.32 -18.87 -8.48
C GLN A 247 -2.36 -20.06 -8.53
N PHE A 248 -1.75 -20.41 -7.40
CA PHE A 248 -0.77 -21.48 -7.27
C PHE A 248 -1.35 -22.75 -6.61
N VAL A 249 -2.53 -22.67 -5.98
CA VAL A 249 -3.15 -23.80 -5.32
C VAL A 249 -4.07 -24.55 -6.27
N GLN A 250 -4.03 -25.88 -6.20
CA GLN A 250 -4.99 -26.74 -6.88
C GLN A 250 -6.37 -26.66 -6.21
N ALA A 251 -7.44 -26.95 -6.97
CA ALA A 251 -8.78 -27.04 -6.40
C ALA A 251 -8.82 -28.06 -5.23
N ASN A 252 -9.44 -27.66 -4.12
CA ASN A 252 -9.47 -28.40 -2.84
C ASN A 252 -8.09 -28.59 -2.17
N GLY A 253 -7.07 -27.88 -2.60
CA GLY A 253 -5.76 -27.85 -1.94
C GLY A 253 -5.77 -27.08 -0.62
N VAL A 254 -4.59 -26.78 -0.14
CA VAL A 254 -4.37 -26.03 1.11
C VAL A 254 -3.50 -24.80 0.85
N VAL A 255 -3.91 -23.67 1.42
CA VAL A 255 -3.10 -22.45 1.49
C VAL A 255 -2.80 -22.16 2.95
N VAL A 256 -1.52 -22.01 3.29
CA VAL A 256 -1.06 -21.55 4.60
C VAL A 256 -0.53 -20.13 4.44
N LEU A 257 -1.12 -19.18 5.16
CA LEU A 257 -0.70 -17.77 5.17
C LEU A 257 0.12 -17.46 6.43
N LEU A 258 1.35 -17.02 6.23
CA LEU A 258 2.28 -16.63 7.30
C LEU A 258 2.32 -15.10 7.39
N SER A 259 2.00 -14.55 8.57
CA SER A 259 1.92 -13.11 8.77
C SER A 259 2.13 -12.73 10.23
N ASP A 260 2.62 -11.53 10.47
CA ASP A 260 2.64 -10.88 11.79
C ASP A 260 1.32 -10.14 12.08
N LEU A 261 0.20 -10.66 11.59
CA LEU A 261 -1.12 -10.03 11.71
C LEU A 261 -1.42 -9.66 13.17
N ASN A 262 -1.61 -8.36 13.42
CA ASN A 262 -1.90 -7.79 14.71
C ASN A 262 -3.22 -7.02 14.77
N GLU A 263 -3.86 -6.79 13.63
CA GLU A 263 -5.16 -6.16 13.55
C GLU A 263 -6.30 -7.12 13.91
N SER A 264 -7.34 -6.59 14.56
CA SER A 264 -8.57 -7.35 14.84
C SER A 264 -9.31 -7.66 13.52
N VAL A 265 -10.11 -8.74 13.55
CA VAL A 265 -11.02 -9.06 12.47
C VAL A 265 -12.02 -7.92 12.27
N GLY A 266 -12.12 -7.42 11.05
CA GLY A 266 -13.01 -6.32 10.69
C GLY A 266 -14.49 -6.72 10.71
N THR A 267 -15.38 -5.72 10.63
CA THR A 267 -16.83 -5.93 10.73
C THR A 267 -17.39 -6.78 9.59
N ALA A 268 -16.97 -6.52 8.34
CA ALA A 268 -17.42 -7.30 7.19
C ALA A 268 -16.85 -8.73 7.23
N THR A 269 -15.59 -8.87 7.64
CA THR A 269 -14.92 -10.16 7.72
C THR A 269 -15.57 -11.07 8.79
N ARG A 270 -16.14 -10.52 9.86
CA ARG A 270 -16.90 -11.30 10.86
C ARG A 270 -18.15 -11.97 10.30
N PHE A 271 -18.72 -11.46 9.20
CA PHE A 271 -19.87 -12.14 8.54
C PHE A 271 -19.48 -13.48 7.91
N LEU A 272 -18.20 -13.77 7.73
CA LEU A 272 -17.72 -15.09 7.29
C LEU A 272 -17.94 -16.19 8.33
N ALA A 273 -18.28 -15.83 9.58
CA ALA A 273 -18.72 -16.78 10.61
C ALA A 273 -20.10 -17.39 10.32
N ASP A 274 -20.88 -16.86 9.38
CA ASP A 274 -22.12 -17.47 8.95
C ASP A 274 -21.83 -18.85 8.33
N LEU A 275 -22.67 -19.85 8.65
CA LEU A 275 -22.46 -21.24 8.24
C LEU A 275 -22.60 -21.47 6.73
N ASP A 276 -23.24 -20.54 6.04
CA ASP A 276 -23.58 -20.59 4.62
C ASP A 276 -22.89 -19.44 3.88
N ASP A 277 -22.03 -19.80 2.93
CA ASP A 277 -21.23 -18.84 2.16
C ASP A 277 -22.09 -17.87 1.32
N GLU A 278 -23.28 -18.28 0.89
CA GLU A 278 -24.19 -17.40 0.14
C GLU A 278 -24.74 -16.28 1.06
N SER A 279 -25.15 -16.64 2.27
CA SER A 279 -25.62 -15.69 3.28
C SER A 279 -24.50 -14.77 3.74
N ALA A 280 -23.30 -15.31 3.97
CA ALA A 280 -22.11 -14.53 4.33
C ALA A 280 -21.77 -13.53 3.21
N GLY A 281 -21.71 -13.97 1.96
CA GLY A 281 -21.42 -13.13 0.80
C GLY A 281 -22.43 -11.99 0.63
N ARG A 282 -23.72 -12.26 0.81
CA ARG A 282 -24.76 -11.23 0.75
C ARG A 282 -24.57 -10.17 1.84
N ARG A 283 -24.33 -10.58 3.08
CA ARG A 283 -24.10 -9.68 4.22
C ARG A 283 -22.83 -8.84 4.04
N VAL A 284 -21.77 -9.45 3.54
CA VAL A 284 -20.53 -8.75 3.20
C VAL A 284 -20.80 -7.68 2.14
N MET A 285 -21.49 -8.02 1.04
CA MET A 285 -21.80 -7.06 -0.04
C MET A 285 -22.68 -5.89 0.41
N GLU A 286 -23.61 -6.14 1.34
CA GLU A 286 -24.51 -5.11 1.88
C GLU A 286 -23.88 -4.27 2.99
N SER A 287 -22.69 -4.67 3.51
CA SER A 287 -22.14 -4.09 4.74
C SER A 287 -21.58 -2.69 4.58
N GLN A 288 -21.10 -2.32 3.39
CA GLN A 288 -20.41 -1.05 3.12
C GLN A 288 -19.28 -0.74 4.15
N GLN A 289 -18.62 -1.78 4.65
CA GLN A 289 -17.55 -1.65 5.63
C GLN A 289 -16.17 -1.54 4.95
N PRO A 290 -15.19 -0.88 5.55
CA PRO A 290 -13.85 -0.71 4.97
C PRO A 290 -13.14 -2.02 4.63
N ASP A 291 -13.45 -3.11 5.36
CA ASP A 291 -12.86 -4.45 5.15
C ASP A 291 -13.69 -5.36 4.22
N GLN A 292 -14.69 -4.82 3.52
CA GLN A 292 -15.56 -5.58 2.62
C GLN A 292 -14.77 -6.35 1.53
N ILE A 293 -13.80 -5.70 0.93
CA ILE A 293 -12.99 -6.32 -0.15
C ILE A 293 -12.14 -7.48 0.39
N ILE A 294 -11.63 -7.35 1.62
CA ILE A 294 -10.87 -8.39 2.32
C ILE A 294 -11.78 -9.60 2.59
N ALA A 295 -12.98 -9.35 3.11
CA ALA A 295 -13.96 -10.38 3.40
C ALA A 295 -14.38 -11.14 2.12
N MET A 296 -14.61 -10.43 1.01
CA MET A 296 -14.94 -11.04 -0.28
C MET A 296 -13.81 -11.90 -0.81
N GLU A 297 -12.56 -11.47 -0.67
CA GLU A 297 -11.41 -12.27 -1.12
C GLU A 297 -11.23 -13.55 -0.30
N LEU A 298 -11.36 -13.45 1.01
CA LEU A 298 -11.32 -14.64 1.88
C LEU A 298 -12.47 -15.63 1.57
N LEU A 299 -13.68 -15.11 1.33
CA LEU A 299 -14.82 -15.92 0.92
C LEU A 299 -14.57 -16.63 -0.41
N ARG A 300 -14.04 -15.90 -1.40
CA ARG A 300 -13.66 -16.46 -2.70
C ARG A 300 -12.63 -17.58 -2.54
N LEU A 301 -11.61 -17.36 -1.70
CA LEU A 301 -10.55 -18.34 -1.47
C LEU A 301 -11.08 -19.60 -0.75
N ARG A 302 -12.00 -19.45 0.22
CA ARG A 302 -12.70 -20.57 0.88
C ARG A 302 -13.43 -21.49 -0.12
N GLY A 303 -13.97 -20.90 -1.20
CA GLY A 303 -14.61 -21.67 -2.28
C GLY A 303 -13.62 -22.47 -3.15
N ILE A 304 -12.32 -22.20 -3.07
CA ILE A 304 -11.28 -22.84 -3.89
C ILE A 304 -10.51 -23.88 -3.08
N CYS A 305 -10.12 -23.56 -1.84
CA CYS A 305 -9.19 -24.33 -1.03
C CYS A 305 -9.45 -24.16 0.47
N ARG A 306 -8.76 -24.96 1.28
CA ARG A 306 -8.70 -24.78 2.74
C ARG A 306 -7.65 -23.74 3.08
N ILE A 307 -7.98 -22.84 4.00
CA ILE A 307 -7.09 -21.74 4.41
C ILE A 307 -6.64 -21.98 5.84
N TYR A 308 -5.36 -21.86 6.10
CA TYR A 308 -4.76 -21.82 7.44
C TYR A 308 -3.96 -20.55 7.61
N PHE A 309 -4.08 -19.93 8.78
CA PHE A 309 -3.22 -18.80 9.17
C PHE A 309 -2.23 -19.26 10.23
N CYS A 310 -0.98 -18.84 10.05
CA CYS A 310 0.04 -18.88 11.07
C CYS A 310 0.42 -17.42 11.39
N CYS A 311 -0.14 -16.91 12.49
CA CYS A 311 0.06 -15.54 12.94
C CYS A 311 -0.06 -15.47 14.46
N GLY A 312 0.34 -14.34 15.09
CA GLY A 312 0.34 -14.18 16.53
C GLY A 312 -1.06 -14.10 17.16
N GLY A 313 -1.47 -15.14 17.86
CA GLY A 313 -2.38 -15.05 19.00
C GLY A 313 -3.87 -14.72 18.77
N ARG A 314 -4.48 -15.05 17.62
CA ARG A 314 -5.90 -14.77 17.30
C ARG A 314 -6.69 -16.01 16.88
N GLN A 315 -6.34 -17.17 17.42
CA GLN A 315 -6.94 -18.45 17.03
C GLN A 315 -8.47 -18.42 17.03
N ASP A 316 -9.08 -18.01 18.14
CA ASP A 316 -10.54 -18.02 18.29
C ASP A 316 -11.24 -17.17 17.23
N GLU A 317 -10.71 -15.95 16.96
CA GLU A 317 -11.29 -15.05 15.96
C GLU A 317 -11.18 -15.61 14.52
N LEU A 318 -10.09 -16.32 14.21
CA LEU A 318 -9.85 -16.91 12.90
C LEU A 318 -10.71 -18.18 12.68
N GLU A 319 -10.84 -19.02 13.69
CA GLU A 319 -11.69 -20.21 13.63
C GLU A 319 -13.17 -19.83 13.47
N GLU A 320 -13.63 -18.74 14.14
CA GLU A 320 -14.99 -18.22 13.99
C GLU A 320 -15.31 -17.86 12.54
N ILE A 321 -14.37 -17.29 11.80
CA ILE A 321 -14.56 -16.93 10.39
C ILE A 321 -14.27 -18.09 9.42
N GLY A 322 -14.12 -19.30 9.93
CA GLY A 322 -13.93 -20.53 9.13
C GLY A 322 -12.54 -20.67 8.50
N VAL A 323 -11.53 -20.05 9.11
CA VAL A 323 -10.10 -20.18 8.74
C VAL A 323 -9.42 -21.06 9.76
N GLY A 324 -8.63 -22.06 9.32
CA GLY A 324 -7.81 -22.86 10.20
C GLY A 324 -6.67 -22.04 10.80
N PHE A 325 -6.19 -22.46 11.96
CA PHE A 325 -5.05 -21.86 12.64
C PHE A 325 -3.91 -22.86 12.77
N ALA A 326 -2.70 -22.46 12.40
CA ALA A 326 -1.48 -23.19 12.64
C ALA A 326 -0.69 -22.46 13.76
N ALA A 327 -0.50 -23.12 14.89
CA ALA A 327 0.06 -22.48 16.08
C ALA A 327 1.55 -22.15 15.92
N ASP A 328 2.27 -22.95 15.15
CA ASP A 328 3.70 -22.79 14.91
C ASP A 328 4.17 -23.45 13.60
N ILE A 329 5.45 -23.27 13.30
CA ILE A 329 6.10 -23.83 12.11
C ILE A 329 6.06 -25.37 12.11
N SER A 330 6.05 -26.02 13.27
CA SER A 330 6.04 -27.50 13.35
C SER A 330 4.73 -28.08 12.79
N GLU A 331 3.61 -27.40 12.99
CA GLU A 331 2.33 -27.79 12.36
C GLU A 331 2.38 -27.65 10.84
N ILE A 332 3.04 -26.60 10.33
CA ILE A 332 3.22 -26.42 8.90
C ILE A 332 4.16 -27.48 8.31
N GLU A 333 5.24 -27.84 9.03
CA GLU A 333 6.13 -28.94 8.64
C GLU A 333 5.38 -30.27 8.55
N ASN A 334 4.47 -30.52 9.52
CA ASN A 334 3.62 -31.71 9.47
C ASN A 334 2.72 -31.71 8.23
N LEU A 335 2.08 -30.57 7.89
CA LEU A 335 1.29 -30.44 6.66
C LEU A 335 2.16 -30.72 5.42
N CYS A 336 3.40 -30.26 5.38
CA CYS A 336 4.32 -30.55 4.28
C CYS A 336 4.59 -32.05 4.08
N THR A 337 4.51 -32.86 5.12
CA THR A 337 4.71 -34.30 5.01
C THR A 337 3.49 -35.04 4.41
N GLU A 338 2.31 -34.41 4.41
CA GLU A 338 1.09 -34.99 3.87
C GLU A 338 0.95 -34.82 2.35
N TYR A 339 1.77 -33.94 1.75
CA TYR A 339 1.69 -33.58 0.32
C TYR A 339 3.02 -33.91 -0.39
N ASP A 340 2.91 -34.39 -1.59
CA ASP A 340 4.05 -34.74 -2.45
C ASP A 340 4.67 -33.51 -3.13
N LYS A 341 3.95 -32.40 -3.17
CA LYS A 341 4.40 -31.13 -3.77
C LYS A 341 3.91 -29.94 -2.94
N CYS A 342 4.81 -28.99 -2.71
CA CYS A 342 4.53 -27.72 -2.06
C CYS A 342 5.13 -26.57 -2.88
N VAL A 343 4.40 -25.47 -2.97
CA VAL A 343 4.89 -24.16 -3.48
C VAL A 343 5.05 -23.22 -2.30
N VAL A 344 6.19 -22.57 -2.20
CA VAL A 344 6.46 -21.54 -1.19
C VAL A 344 6.57 -20.19 -1.89
N LEU A 345 5.70 -19.26 -1.51
CA LEU A 345 5.69 -17.88 -2.00
C LEU A 345 6.19 -16.97 -0.88
N HIS A 346 7.36 -16.38 -1.09
CA HIS A 346 7.89 -15.37 -0.17
C HIS A 346 7.47 -13.97 -0.61
N GLY A 347 6.98 -13.13 0.32
CA GLY A 347 6.45 -11.81 0.00
C GLY A 347 5.25 -11.89 -0.95
N ALA A 348 4.36 -12.84 -0.69
CA ALA A 348 3.22 -13.17 -1.57
C ALA A 348 2.27 -11.98 -1.78
N ASP A 349 2.23 -11.04 -0.85
CA ASP A 349 1.51 -9.77 -0.95
C ASP A 349 1.99 -8.87 -2.11
N ARG A 350 3.18 -9.15 -2.67
CA ARG A 350 3.79 -8.42 -3.80
C ARG A 350 3.88 -9.25 -5.06
N VAL A 351 3.61 -10.55 -4.98
CA VAL A 351 3.67 -11.46 -6.14
C VAL A 351 2.57 -11.09 -7.13
N ILE A 352 2.95 -10.92 -8.39
CA ILE A 352 2.03 -10.72 -9.52
C ILE A 352 1.96 -12.04 -10.30
N PRO A 353 0.88 -12.83 -10.15
CA PRO A 353 0.71 -14.03 -10.93
C PRO A 353 0.48 -13.67 -12.41
N VAL A 354 1.34 -14.14 -13.31
CA VAL A 354 1.18 -13.95 -14.75
C VAL A 354 0.71 -15.23 -15.40
N GLN A 355 -0.41 -15.20 -16.11
CA GLN A 355 -0.84 -16.33 -16.91
C GLN A 355 0.15 -16.53 -18.04
N ALA A 356 0.60 -17.79 -18.22
CA ALA A 356 1.52 -18.17 -19.28
C ALA A 356 0.87 -18.07 -20.68
#